data_cfb191cc61ed0538eb14174ed2daac34
#
_entry.id   cfb191cc61ed0538eb14174ed2daac34
#
_cell.length_a   1.000
_cell.length_b   1.000
_cell.length_c   1.000
_cell.angle_alpha   90.00
_cell.angle_beta   90.00
_cell.angle_gamma   90.00
#
_symmetry.space_group_name_H-M   'P 1'
#
loop_
_entity.id
_entity.type
_entity.pdbx_description
1 polymer ?
#
loop_
_entity_poly.entity_id
_entity_poly.type
_entity_poly.pdbx_seq_one_letter_code
_entity_poly.pdbx_strand_id
1 'polypeptide(L)'
;MNHYEAVNILDMLNAIGEDAVKNILSDFSCPKNFEIESFVKQNALEFAKRKMSITYLVIDEEGQLAAIFALTHKAVQLTNEGLSGSMRKKIERHAKLDEQSNTYMLSAFLIAQFGKNAQY
;
A
#
# COMPACT_ATOMS: atom_id res chain seq x y z
N MET A 1 24.60 -8.11 7.70
CA MET A 1 23.42 -8.12 6.79
C MET A 1 22.26 -7.44 7.47
N ASN A 2 21.69 -6.43 6.83
CA ASN A 2 20.56 -5.71 7.40
C ASN A 2 19.26 -6.48 7.18
N HIS A 3 18.51 -6.67 8.24
CA HIS A 3 17.18 -7.24 8.15
C HIS A 3 16.15 -6.13 8.24
N TYR A 4 15.16 -6.21 7.38
CA TYR A 4 14.05 -5.27 7.34
C TYR A 4 12.75 -6.01 7.57
N GLU A 5 11.82 -5.35 8.22
CA GLU A 5 10.50 -5.89 8.44
C GLU A 5 9.46 -4.86 7.98
N ALA A 6 8.45 -5.33 7.25
CA ALA A 6 7.33 -4.48 6.86
C ALA A 6 6.25 -4.61 7.92
N VAL A 7 5.93 -3.52 8.58
CA VAL A 7 4.97 -3.48 9.69
C VAL A 7 3.75 -2.69 9.26
N ASN A 8 2.57 -3.30 9.40
CA ASN A 8 1.30 -2.63 9.16
C ASN A 8 1.13 -1.49 10.16
N ILE A 9 0.79 -0.29 9.68
CA ILE A 9 0.67 0.89 10.54
C ILE A 9 -0.38 0.70 11.64
N LEU A 10 -1.44 -0.07 11.39
CA LEU A 10 -2.46 -0.33 12.40
C LEU A 10 -1.95 -1.25 13.50
N ASP A 11 -1.14 -2.25 13.13
CA ASP A 11 -0.51 -3.12 14.13
C ASP A 11 0.45 -2.33 15.00
N MET A 12 1.21 -1.43 14.40
CA MET A 12 2.10 -0.55 15.14
C MET A 12 1.32 0.38 16.07
N LEU A 13 0.21 0.93 15.59
CA LEU A 13 -0.67 1.78 16.39
C LEU A 13 -1.15 1.04 17.64
N ASN A 14 -1.57 -0.21 17.49
CA ASN A 14 -2.02 -1.04 18.62
C ASN A 14 -0.89 -1.37 19.58
N ALA A 15 0.32 -1.51 19.08
CA ALA A 15 1.46 -1.91 19.90
C ALA A 15 2.06 -0.76 20.71
N ILE A 16 2.21 0.43 20.10
CA ILE A 16 2.97 1.53 20.72
C ILE A 16 2.17 2.83 20.88
N GLY A 17 0.95 2.89 20.34
CA GLY A 17 0.08 4.06 20.49
C GLY A 17 0.28 5.13 19.41
N GLU A 18 -0.68 6.06 19.38
CA GLU A 18 -0.75 7.05 18.30
C GLU A 18 0.42 8.03 18.31
N ASP A 19 0.79 8.53 19.50
CA ASP A 19 1.85 9.53 19.57
C ASP A 19 3.19 8.96 19.13
N ALA A 20 3.48 7.71 19.50
CA ALA A 20 4.72 7.05 19.10
C ALA A 20 4.75 6.79 17.61
N VAL A 21 3.62 6.40 17.01
CA VAL A 21 3.53 6.21 15.56
C VAL A 21 3.75 7.54 14.84
N LYS A 22 3.13 8.61 15.31
CA LYS A 22 3.31 9.95 14.69
C LYS A 22 4.76 10.42 14.78
N ASN A 23 5.44 10.11 15.88
CA ASN A 23 6.86 10.44 16.00
C ASN A 23 7.71 9.71 14.97
N ILE A 24 7.45 8.42 14.75
CA ILE A 24 8.15 7.65 13.72
C ILE A 24 7.90 8.24 12.33
N LEU A 25 6.64 8.56 12.03
CA LEU A 25 6.28 9.12 10.73
C LEU A 25 6.88 10.51 10.53
N SER A 26 7.07 11.29 11.59
CA SER A 26 7.66 12.63 11.48
C SER A 26 9.11 12.61 11.01
N ASP A 27 9.81 11.49 11.20
CA ASP A 27 11.19 11.33 10.75
C ASP A 27 11.28 10.99 9.26
N PHE A 28 10.16 10.71 8.61
CA PHE A 28 10.17 10.39 7.18
C PHE A 28 10.44 11.64 6.35
N SER A 29 11.37 11.51 5.41
CA SER A 29 11.71 12.59 4.50
C SER A 29 11.85 12.03 3.08
N CYS A 30 11.22 12.68 2.12
CA CYS A 30 11.30 12.30 0.71
C CYS A 30 11.35 13.57 -0.14
N PRO A 31 12.51 14.26 -0.17
CA PRO A 31 12.61 15.56 -0.85
C PRO A 31 12.37 15.48 -2.36
N LYS A 32 12.57 14.30 -2.96
CA LYS A 32 12.31 14.10 -4.39
C LYS A 32 10.83 13.95 -4.71
N ASN A 33 9.99 13.67 -3.71
CA ASN A 33 8.56 13.53 -3.91
C ASN A 33 7.81 14.06 -2.69
N PHE A 34 7.46 15.33 -2.77
CA PHE A 34 6.78 16.02 -1.69
C PHE A 34 5.40 15.44 -1.41
N GLU A 35 4.74 14.91 -2.41
CA GLU A 35 3.41 14.33 -2.24
C GLU A 35 3.46 13.11 -1.32
N ILE A 36 4.48 12.25 -1.50
CA ILE A 36 4.66 11.08 -0.64
C ILE A 36 4.99 11.52 0.78
N GLU A 37 5.90 12.47 0.94
CA GLU A 37 6.27 12.97 2.25
C GLU A 37 5.07 13.55 2.99
N SER A 38 4.28 14.37 2.31
CA SER A 38 3.07 14.96 2.87
C SER A 38 2.03 13.89 3.24
N PHE A 39 1.84 12.90 2.37
CA PHE A 39 0.94 11.79 2.66
C PHE A 39 1.34 11.04 3.93
N VAL A 40 2.62 10.69 4.06
CA VAL A 40 3.11 9.94 5.21
C VAL A 40 2.91 10.75 6.50
N LYS A 41 3.25 12.02 6.48
CA LYS A 41 3.19 12.86 7.68
C LYS A 41 1.79 13.27 8.07
N GLN A 42 0.90 13.46 7.10
CA GLN A 42 -0.41 14.05 7.36
C GLN A 42 -1.58 13.10 7.22
N ASN A 43 -1.49 12.11 6.33
CA ASN A 43 -2.66 11.32 5.93
C ASN A 43 -2.57 9.84 6.18
N ALA A 44 -1.35 9.26 6.24
CA ALA A 44 -1.20 7.81 6.26
C ALA A 44 -1.95 7.13 7.41
N LEU A 45 -1.83 7.66 8.60
CA LEU A 45 -2.48 7.09 9.78
C LEU A 45 -3.99 7.20 9.69
N GLU A 46 -4.50 8.37 9.29
CA GLU A 46 -5.94 8.59 9.17
C GLU A 46 -6.55 7.73 8.07
N PHE A 47 -5.86 7.61 6.93
CA PHE A 47 -6.33 6.76 5.84
C PHE A 47 -6.38 5.29 6.26
N ALA A 48 -5.42 4.85 7.07
CA ALA A 48 -5.43 3.49 7.60
C ALA A 48 -6.61 3.26 8.54
N LYS A 49 -6.89 4.20 9.44
CA LYS A 49 -8.01 4.12 10.34
C LYS A 49 -9.35 4.05 9.60
N ARG A 50 -9.45 4.75 8.48
CA ARG A 50 -10.66 4.78 7.64
C ARG A 50 -10.69 3.66 6.60
N LYS A 51 -9.67 2.83 6.57
CA LYS A 51 -9.56 1.70 5.61
C LYS A 51 -9.52 2.15 4.15
N MET A 52 -9.05 3.37 3.91
CA MET A 52 -8.87 3.89 2.55
C MET A 52 -7.60 3.39 1.92
N SER A 53 -6.54 3.28 2.69
CA SER A 53 -5.28 2.64 2.29
C SER A 53 -4.57 2.18 3.54
N ILE A 54 -3.73 1.14 3.40
CA ILE A 54 -2.95 0.63 4.52
C ILE A 54 -1.48 0.88 4.22
N THR A 55 -0.84 1.65 5.08
CA THR A 55 0.58 1.94 4.98
C THR A 55 1.38 0.90 5.77
N TYR A 56 2.45 0.43 5.15
CA TYR A 56 3.44 -0.44 5.78
C TYR A 56 4.73 0.34 5.97
N LEU A 57 5.26 0.25 7.16
CA LEU A 57 6.53 0.89 7.52
C LEU A 57 7.62 -0.16 7.43
N VAL A 58 8.65 0.11 6.63
CA VAL A 58 9.80 -0.79 6.51
C VAL A 58 10.82 -0.36 7.55
N ILE A 59 10.99 -1.18 8.57
CA ILE A 59 11.77 -0.88 9.77
C ILE A 59 12.98 -1.81 9.80
N ASP A 60 14.14 -1.28 10.17
CA ASP A 60 15.33 -2.10 10.34
C ASP A 60 15.41 -2.72 11.73
N GLU A 61 16.49 -3.46 11.99
CA GLU A 61 16.70 -4.16 13.27
C GLU A 61 16.76 -3.21 14.48
N GLU A 62 17.14 -1.96 14.25
CA GLU A 62 17.27 -0.96 15.29
C GLU A 62 15.98 -0.14 15.47
N GLY A 63 14.94 -0.46 14.73
CA GLY A 63 13.67 0.24 14.80
C GLY A 63 13.62 1.52 13.99
N GLN A 64 14.57 1.73 13.09
CA GLN A 64 14.59 2.94 12.27
C GLN A 64 13.79 2.76 10.98
N LEU A 65 13.10 3.81 10.59
CA LEU A 65 12.26 3.81 9.40
C LEU A 65 13.10 3.97 8.13
N ALA A 66 13.15 2.90 7.31
CA ALA A 66 13.92 2.90 6.07
C ALA A 66 13.08 3.35 4.87
N ALA A 67 11.82 2.93 4.82
CA ALA A 67 10.94 3.21 3.69
C ALA A 67 9.49 3.02 4.10
N ILE A 68 8.57 3.47 3.24
CA ILE A 68 7.15 3.17 3.40
C ILE A 68 6.57 2.69 2.07
N PHE A 69 5.51 1.92 2.13
CA PHE A 69 4.63 1.72 0.99
C PHE A 69 3.19 1.65 1.47
N ALA A 70 2.27 2.09 0.62
CA ALA A 70 0.85 2.07 0.94
C ALA A 70 0.10 1.24 -0.11
N LEU A 71 -0.78 0.37 0.36
CA LEU A 71 -1.59 -0.48 -0.49
C LEU A 71 -3.03 0.01 -0.46
N THR A 72 -3.63 0.10 -1.63
CA THR A 72 -5.04 0.44 -1.80
C THR A 72 -5.73 -0.72 -2.50
N HIS A 73 -6.86 -1.14 -1.94
CA HIS A 73 -7.71 -2.14 -2.59
C HIS A 73 -8.54 -1.46 -3.68
N LYS A 74 -8.52 -2.04 -4.87
CA LYS A 74 -9.22 -1.46 -6.00
C LYS A 74 -9.96 -2.55 -6.79
N ALA A 75 -11.20 -2.26 -7.16
CA ALA A 75 -11.93 -3.08 -8.11
C ALA A 75 -11.53 -2.66 -9.52
N VAL A 76 -11.13 -3.62 -10.34
CA VAL A 76 -10.70 -3.37 -11.71
C VAL A 76 -11.63 -4.11 -12.64
N GLN A 77 -12.19 -3.40 -13.63
CA GLN A 77 -13.04 -3.97 -14.64
C GLN A 77 -12.23 -4.17 -15.92
N LEU A 78 -12.21 -5.41 -16.43
CA LEU A 78 -11.49 -5.75 -17.65
C LEU A 78 -12.47 -6.24 -18.70
N THR A 79 -12.39 -5.68 -19.90
CA THR A 79 -13.21 -6.18 -21.03
C THR A 79 -12.63 -7.49 -21.55
N ASN A 80 -13.51 -8.41 -21.92
CA ASN A 80 -13.09 -9.69 -22.48
C ASN A 80 -12.49 -9.54 -23.88
N GLU A 81 -12.81 -8.46 -24.58
CA GLU A 81 -12.28 -8.21 -25.91
C GLU A 81 -10.78 -7.98 -25.88
N GLY A 82 -10.07 -8.61 -26.79
CA GLY A 82 -8.64 -8.43 -26.93
C GLY A 82 -7.79 -9.22 -25.95
N LEU A 83 -8.40 -9.97 -25.04
CA LEU A 83 -7.63 -10.82 -24.13
C LEU A 83 -7.16 -12.08 -24.82
N SER A 84 -5.89 -12.43 -24.65
CA SER A 84 -5.37 -13.72 -25.10
C SER A 84 -5.97 -14.86 -24.29
N GLY A 85 -5.94 -16.08 -24.85
CA GLY A 85 -6.44 -17.25 -24.15
C GLY A 85 -5.71 -17.51 -22.84
N SER A 86 -4.38 -17.29 -22.82
CA SER A 86 -3.58 -17.49 -21.60
C SER A 86 -3.90 -16.43 -20.54
N MET A 87 -4.11 -15.20 -20.94
CA MET A 87 -4.49 -14.13 -20.01
C MET A 87 -5.89 -14.40 -19.44
N ARG A 88 -6.82 -14.80 -20.28
CA ARG A 88 -8.19 -15.13 -19.86
C ARG A 88 -8.20 -16.23 -18.82
N LYS A 89 -7.40 -17.28 -19.01
CA LYS A 89 -7.31 -18.37 -18.05
C LYS A 89 -6.80 -17.90 -16.69
N LYS A 90 -5.83 -16.99 -16.68
CA LYS A 90 -5.29 -16.43 -15.45
C LYS A 90 -6.35 -15.60 -14.71
N ILE A 91 -7.10 -14.78 -15.45
CA ILE A 91 -8.14 -13.94 -14.88
C ILE A 91 -9.27 -14.79 -14.30
N GLU A 92 -9.68 -15.86 -15.01
CA GLU A 92 -10.78 -16.71 -14.58
C GLU A 92 -10.50 -17.51 -13.32
N ARG A 93 -9.23 -17.60 -12.88
CA ARG A 93 -8.89 -18.18 -11.58
C ARG A 93 -9.40 -17.31 -10.43
N HIS A 94 -9.62 -16.01 -10.66
CA HIS A 94 -9.93 -15.04 -9.62
C HIS A 94 -11.23 -14.27 -9.86
N ALA A 95 -11.81 -14.38 -11.05
CA ALA A 95 -13.01 -13.64 -11.41
C ALA A 95 -13.85 -14.44 -12.39
N LYS A 96 -15.14 -14.15 -12.38
CA LYS A 96 -16.09 -14.77 -13.29
C LYS A 96 -16.53 -13.75 -14.33
N LEU A 97 -16.66 -14.18 -15.59
CA LEU A 97 -17.14 -13.33 -16.67
C LEU A 97 -18.61 -12.95 -16.46
N ASP A 98 -18.89 -11.67 -16.50
CA ASP A 98 -20.26 -11.19 -16.60
C ASP A 98 -20.64 -11.19 -18.09
N GLU A 99 -21.52 -12.08 -18.50
CA GLU A 99 -21.88 -12.27 -19.89
C GLU A 99 -22.65 -11.08 -20.49
N GLN A 100 -23.39 -10.35 -19.65
CA GLN A 100 -24.16 -9.20 -20.13
C GLN A 100 -23.25 -8.05 -20.53
N SER A 101 -22.26 -7.74 -19.73
CA SER A 101 -21.32 -6.66 -20.00
C SER A 101 -20.07 -7.13 -20.74
N ASN A 102 -19.85 -8.43 -20.84
CA ASN A 102 -18.64 -9.04 -21.39
C ASN A 102 -17.37 -8.57 -20.67
N THR A 103 -17.44 -8.46 -19.36
CA THR A 103 -16.35 -7.96 -18.53
C THR A 103 -16.07 -8.88 -17.36
N TYR A 104 -14.82 -8.78 -16.85
CA TYR A 104 -14.42 -9.38 -15.59
C TYR A 104 -14.24 -8.29 -14.55
N MET A 105 -14.69 -8.57 -13.33
CA MET A 105 -14.44 -7.69 -12.18
C MET A 105 -13.41 -8.35 -11.28
N LEU A 106 -12.29 -7.67 -11.08
CA LEU A 106 -11.19 -8.14 -10.24
C LEU A 106 -11.00 -7.24 -9.05
N SER A 107 -10.70 -7.86 -7.90
CA SER A 107 -10.20 -7.13 -6.75
C SER A 107 -8.67 -7.21 -6.75
N ALA A 108 -8.01 -6.08 -6.64
CA ALA A 108 -6.55 -6.02 -6.67
C ALA A 108 -6.03 -5.07 -5.61
N PHE A 109 -4.83 -5.36 -5.10
CA PHE A 109 -4.10 -4.40 -4.28
C PHE A 109 -3.12 -3.66 -5.18
N LEU A 110 -3.14 -2.34 -5.08
CA LEU A 110 -2.21 -1.48 -5.79
C LEU A 110 -1.25 -0.84 -4.80
N ILE A 111 0.02 -0.74 -5.21
CA ILE A 111 0.97 0.08 -4.47
C ILE A 111 0.67 1.52 -4.85
N ALA A 112 -0.10 2.20 -4.00
CA ALA A 112 -0.52 3.57 -4.27
C ALA A 112 0.59 4.58 -3.97
N GLN A 113 1.44 4.28 -2.98
CA GLN A 113 2.54 5.13 -2.57
C GLN A 113 3.76 4.25 -2.27
N PHE A 114 4.94 4.72 -2.64
CA PHE A 114 6.19 4.07 -2.28
C PHE A 114 7.26 5.14 -2.12
N GLY A 115 7.94 5.13 -0.99
CA GLY A 115 8.98 6.11 -0.76
C GLY A 115 10.08 5.61 0.16
N LYS A 116 11.31 5.91 -0.20
CA LYS A 116 12.46 5.67 0.66
C LYS A 116 12.66 6.87 1.58
N ASN A 117 12.97 6.58 2.85
CA ASN A 117 13.22 7.64 3.80
C ASN A 117 14.64 8.21 3.59
N ALA A 118 14.71 9.49 3.21
CA ALA A 118 16.00 10.16 2.97
C ALA A 118 16.80 10.37 4.24
N GLN A 119 16.17 10.32 5.41
CA GLN A 119 16.86 10.41 6.70
C GLN A 119 17.52 9.08 7.09
N TYR A 120 17.17 8.02 6.41
CA TYR A 120 17.75 6.70 6.66
C TYR A 120 19.14 6.56 5.94
#